data_62e753a1941a180933f6ac8cf43267be
#
_entry.id   62e753a1941a180933f6ac8cf43267be
#
_cell.length_a   1.000
_cell.length_b   1.000
_cell.length_c   1.000
_cell.angle_alpha   90.00
_cell.angle_beta   90.00
_cell.angle_gamma   90.00
#
_symmetry.space_group_name_H-M   'P 1'
#
loop_
_entity.id
_entity.type
_entity.pdbx_description
1 polymer ?
#
loop_
_entity_poly.entity_id
_entity_poly.type
_entity_poly.pdbx_seq_one_letter_code
_entity_poly.pdbx_strand_id
1 'polypeptide(L)'
;MPEPVKSQDLFKLAGIEDVAQFYRDRFFTGGVFDARYFDPISRFDIKYARTMWVYDNVRHGSSLLDLGCGEGLLALLKRKGVALTGVDLSPEFLQLARHNGYDVTCVAELTSLPFADASFDYVASLDLFGHIAFEDKDAVIAEIKRVLRPDGVTMHGIEVLDRSLHQDYDSMSEEELLKFISVDGHIGLEDEVENATRFRSFFAHVEAEPRYVLNLSADEFIKQHDHYGRPFDADFIDYLRNLSFNERRAFDMAMGYVFGKISDLHVKLPNNGLYLLLKASNMVSEPFYNAHRNRRDLFVSNVDKDEGEPICVDRNSRATFDNGWYPANNLPPIARWMGKQAGIKLEARAVSKIRLDLTTHMPDLAAHPLGLEFLVNGISLCSISLFKYGWLELEIDVPKTIAQKNEKLKLEIHADRTWQPAQYDALSSDNRELSIAVCNIEFSRQGRTE
;
A
#
# COMPACT_ATOMS: atom_id res chain seq x y z
N MET A 1 -28.13 35.82 14.47
CA MET A 1 -27.97 34.68 13.58
C MET A 1 -27.84 33.47 14.48
N PRO A 2 -28.48 32.34 14.21
CA PRO A 2 -28.21 31.14 14.99
C PRO A 2 -26.69 30.82 14.93
N GLU A 3 -26.14 30.31 16.02
CA GLU A 3 -24.75 29.87 16.02
C GLU A 3 -24.56 28.78 14.92
N PRO A 4 -23.44 28.80 14.20
CA PRO A 4 -23.15 27.75 13.22
C PRO A 4 -23.17 26.39 13.91
N VAL A 5 -23.75 25.40 13.26
CA VAL A 5 -23.81 24.02 13.78
C VAL A 5 -22.38 23.52 13.89
N LYS A 6 -22.00 23.04 15.07
CA LYS A 6 -20.69 22.42 15.27
C LYS A 6 -20.61 21.10 14.50
N SER A 7 -19.47 20.83 13.88
CA SER A 7 -19.31 19.59 13.11
C SER A 7 -19.43 18.33 13.97
N GLN A 8 -19.14 18.42 15.26
CA GLN A 8 -19.40 17.36 16.26
C GLN A 8 -20.88 16.95 16.36
N ASP A 9 -21.81 17.86 16.09
CA ASP A 9 -23.25 17.61 16.20
C ASP A 9 -23.86 17.06 14.90
N LEU A 10 -23.10 17.03 13.81
CA LEU A 10 -23.63 16.66 12.48
C LEU A 10 -24.10 15.21 12.41
N PHE A 11 -23.43 14.25 13.03
CA PHE A 11 -23.92 12.87 13.10
C PHE A 11 -25.28 12.76 13.78
N LYS A 12 -25.43 13.46 14.92
CA LYS A 12 -26.68 13.49 15.66
C LYS A 12 -27.83 14.11 14.85
N LEU A 13 -27.53 15.19 14.14
CA LEU A 13 -28.50 15.82 13.23
C LEU A 13 -28.89 14.91 12.06
N ALA A 14 -27.95 14.11 11.56
CA ALA A 14 -28.20 13.10 10.53
C ALA A 14 -28.89 11.83 11.09
N GLY A 15 -29.26 11.81 12.38
CA GLY A 15 -29.90 10.67 13.03
C GLY A 15 -28.95 9.48 13.28
N ILE A 16 -27.66 9.72 13.28
CA ILE A 16 -26.63 8.70 13.49
C ILE A 16 -26.25 8.75 14.98
N GLU A 17 -26.85 7.82 15.75
CA GLU A 17 -26.59 7.74 17.21
C GLU A 17 -25.36 6.92 17.54
N ASP A 18 -25.06 5.87 16.76
CA ASP A 18 -23.89 5.00 16.89
C ASP A 18 -22.97 5.17 15.71
N VAL A 19 -21.92 5.99 15.88
CA VAL A 19 -20.95 6.32 14.85
C VAL A 19 -20.09 5.10 14.50
N ALA A 20 -19.75 4.26 15.48
CA ALA A 20 -18.98 3.04 15.21
C ALA A 20 -19.79 2.04 14.37
N GLN A 21 -21.08 1.87 14.69
CA GLN A 21 -22.00 1.06 13.88
C GLN A 21 -22.16 1.63 12.46
N PHE A 22 -22.30 2.96 12.34
CA PHE A 22 -22.43 3.63 11.05
C PHE A 22 -21.24 3.33 10.13
N TYR A 23 -20.01 3.44 10.64
CA TYR A 23 -18.81 3.13 9.86
C TYR A 23 -18.68 1.63 9.57
N ARG A 24 -19.03 0.78 10.54
CA ARG A 24 -19.03 -0.67 10.34
C ARG A 24 -19.95 -1.07 9.19
N ASP A 25 -21.18 -0.57 9.18
CA ASP A 25 -22.19 -0.95 8.15
C ASP A 25 -21.77 -0.52 6.74
N ARG A 26 -20.88 0.45 6.60
CA ARG A 26 -20.40 0.98 5.31
C ARG A 26 -19.09 0.40 4.83
N PHE A 27 -18.16 0.21 5.74
CA PHE A 27 -16.77 -0.06 5.37
C PHE A 27 -16.29 -1.45 5.81
N PHE A 28 -17.05 -2.15 6.66
CA PHE A 28 -16.68 -3.50 7.08
C PHE A 28 -16.92 -4.47 5.92
N THR A 29 -15.85 -5.00 5.36
CA THR A 29 -15.92 -5.99 4.27
C THR A 29 -15.90 -7.42 4.81
N GLY A 30 -15.50 -7.62 6.08
CA GLY A 30 -15.29 -8.94 6.67
C GLY A 30 -14.15 -9.70 5.99
N GLY A 31 -13.45 -9.03 5.08
CA GLY A 31 -12.39 -9.62 4.28
C GLY A 31 -11.13 -9.82 5.12
N VAL A 32 -10.67 -11.06 5.21
CA VAL A 32 -9.26 -11.29 5.47
C VAL A 32 -8.52 -10.57 4.35
N PHE A 33 -7.58 -9.69 4.70
CA PHE A 33 -6.72 -9.05 3.71
C PHE A 33 -6.07 -10.14 2.90
N ASP A 34 -6.66 -10.37 1.77
CA ASP A 34 -6.05 -11.21 0.77
C ASP A 34 -4.82 -10.46 0.27
N ALA A 35 -3.65 -10.98 0.60
CA ALA A 35 -2.39 -10.40 0.15
C ALA A 35 -2.31 -10.23 -1.39
N ARG A 36 -3.28 -10.79 -2.13
CA ARG A 36 -3.50 -10.51 -3.56
C ARG A 36 -3.78 -9.03 -3.85
N TYR A 37 -4.32 -8.30 -2.90
CA TYR A 37 -4.54 -6.85 -3.03
C TYR A 37 -3.26 -6.02 -2.88
N PHE A 38 -2.17 -6.60 -2.40
CA PHE A 38 -0.88 -5.94 -2.28
C PHE A 38 0.08 -6.26 -3.45
N ASP A 39 -0.48 -6.60 -4.58
CA ASP A 39 0.25 -6.60 -5.85
C ASP A 39 0.78 -5.18 -6.11
N PRO A 40 2.02 -4.99 -6.62
CA PRO A 40 2.52 -3.67 -7.04
C PRO A 40 1.62 -2.87 -7.98
N ILE A 41 0.69 -3.52 -8.70
CA ILE A 41 -0.38 -2.85 -9.43
C ILE A 41 -1.35 -2.13 -8.48
N SER A 42 -1.52 -2.62 -7.26
CA SER A 42 -2.27 -1.93 -6.20
C SER A 42 -1.72 -0.54 -5.86
N ARG A 43 -0.50 -0.21 -6.26
CA ARG A 43 0.04 1.16 -6.17
C ARG A 43 -0.74 2.16 -7.02
N PHE A 44 -1.46 1.70 -8.01
CA PHE A 44 -2.29 2.53 -8.88
C PHE A 44 -3.76 2.56 -8.44
N ASP A 45 -4.17 1.62 -7.60
CA ASP A 45 -5.45 1.70 -6.92
C ASP A 45 -5.37 2.74 -5.80
N ILE A 46 -6.33 3.65 -5.74
CA ILE A 46 -6.39 4.71 -4.73
C ILE A 46 -6.25 4.16 -3.32
N LYS A 47 -6.92 3.07 -3.03
CA LYS A 47 -6.94 2.43 -1.71
C LYS A 47 -5.56 1.91 -1.32
N TYR A 48 -4.84 1.29 -2.27
CA TYR A 48 -3.55 0.65 -2.01
C TYR A 48 -2.36 1.55 -2.32
N ALA A 49 -2.50 2.54 -3.19
CA ALA A 49 -1.44 3.50 -3.48
C ALA A 49 -0.97 4.21 -2.20
N ARG A 50 -1.89 4.57 -1.31
CA ARG A 50 -1.59 5.19 0.00
C ARG A 50 -0.92 4.22 0.96
N THR A 51 -1.42 2.98 1.04
CA THR A 51 -0.80 1.90 1.81
C THR A 51 0.65 1.67 1.36
N MET A 52 0.87 1.62 0.05
CA MET A 52 2.20 1.46 -0.52
C MET A 52 3.10 2.68 -0.29
N TRP A 53 2.53 3.88 -0.29
CA TRP A 53 3.29 5.09 0.07
C TRP A 53 3.75 5.04 1.52
N VAL A 54 2.90 4.63 2.46
CA VAL A 54 3.32 4.40 3.85
C VAL A 54 4.37 3.31 3.92
N TYR A 55 4.14 2.17 3.25
CA TYR A 55 5.10 1.06 3.21
C TYR A 55 6.49 1.51 2.77
N ASP A 56 6.58 2.30 1.70
CA ASP A 56 7.87 2.74 1.16
C ASP A 56 8.61 3.71 2.09
N ASN A 57 7.90 4.44 2.94
CA ASN A 57 8.47 5.45 3.85
C ASN A 57 8.76 4.95 5.27
N VAL A 58 8.33 3.75 5.64
CA VAL A 58 8.57 3.18 6.97
C VAL A 58 9.81 2.30 6.98
N ARG A 59 10.69 2.50 7.97
CA ARG A 59 11.93 1.72 8.15
C ARG A 59 11.64 0.32 8.69
N HIS A 60 12.50 -0.63 8.36
CA HIS A 60 12.47 -1.98 8.93
C HIS A 60 12.63 -1.96 10.44
N GLY A 61 11.89 -2.83 11.14
CA GLY A 61 12.02 -3.03 12.58
C GLY A 61 11.53 -1.88 13.45
N SER A 62 10.83 -0.89 12.87
CA SER A 62 10.28 0.26 13.59
C SER A 62 8.94 -0.06 14.27
N SER A 63 8.46 0.87 15.10
CA SER A 63 7.12 0.86 15.69
C SER A 63 6.22 1.85 14.96
N LEU A 64 4.97 1.45 14.65
CA LEU A 64 3.98 2.29 14.00
C LEU A 64 2.63 2.20 14.68
N LEU A 65 2.03 3.36 14.95
CA LEU A 65 0.63 3.49 15.37
C LEU A 65 -0.21 3.88 14.15
N ASP A 66 -1.25 3.08 13.87
CA ASP A 66 -2.24 3.32 12.81
C ASP A 66 -3.54 3.83 13.44
N LEU A 67 -3.90 5.07 13.12
CA LEU A 67 -5.09 5.76 13.61
C LEU A 67 -6.26 5.52 12.66
N GLY A 68 -7.39 5.05 13.19
CA GLY A 68 -8.52 4.62 12.38
C GLY A 68 -8.11 3.43 11.51
N CYS A 69 -7.51 2.40 12.15
CA CYS A 69 -6.86 1.31 11.42
C CYS A 69 -7.85 0.43 10.64
N GLY A 70 -9.15 0.55 10.89
CA GLY A 70 -10.16 -0.28 10.25
C GLY A 70 -9.83 -1.77 10.30
N GLU A 71 -9.93 -2.44 9.19
CA GLU A 71 -9.60 -3.86 9.02
C GLU A 71 -8.09 -4.14 8.98
N GLY A 72 -7.22 -3.13 9.09
CA GLY A 72 -5.77 -3.28 9.17
C GLY A 72 -5.04 -3.18 7.82
N LEU A 73 -5.33 -2.14 7.04
CA LEU A 73 -4.72 -1.91 5.71
C LEU A 73 -3.18 -1.86 5.72
N LEU A 74 -2.58 -1.46 6.85
CA LEU A 74 -1.13 -1.38 6.99
C LEU A 74 -0.47 -2.70 7.44
N ALA A 75 -1.21 -3.82 7.55
CA ALA A 75 -0.68 -5.13 7.91
C ALA A 75 0.51 -5.58 7.02
N LEU A 76 0.60 -5.06 5.79
CA LEU A 76 1.71 -5.27 4.89
C LEU A 76 3.07 -4.90 5.51
N LEU A 77 3.10 -3.93 6.42
CA LEU A 77 4.32 -3.48 7.13
C LEU A 77 4.96 -4.57 8.01
N LYS A 78 4.21 -5.63 8.35
CA LYS A 78 4.77 -6.81 9.04
C LYS A 78 5.89 -7.47 8.25
N ARG A 79 5.90 -7.33 6.92
CA ARG A 79 7.01 -7.82 6.08
C ARG A 79 8.33 -7.09 6.34
N LYS A 80 8.26 -5.87 6.85
CA LYS A 80 9.41 -5.08 7.29
C LYS A 80 9.75 -5.31 8.77
N GLY A 81 9.08 -6.24 9.44
CA GLY A 81 9.26 -6.45 10.88
C GLY A 81 8.76 -5.30 11.74
N VAL A 82 7.86 -4.46 11.21
CA VAL A 82 7.28 -3.32 11.93
C VAL A 82 6.36 -3.83 13.04
N ALA A 83 6.53 -3.29 14.25
CA ALA A 83 5.58 -3.49 15.34
C ALA A 83 4.35 -2.59 15.08
N LEU A 84 3.21 -3.21 14.77
CA LEU A 84 1.98 -2.51 14.39
C LEU A 84 1.01 -2.43 15.58
N THR A 85 0.62 -1.20 15.91
CA THR A 85 -0.46 -0.92 16.86
C THR A 85 -1.57 -0.21 16.11
N GLY A 86 -2.82 -0.66 16.25
CA GLY A 86 -3.99 -0.04 15.64
C GLY A 86 -4.97 0.47 16.66
N VAL A 87 -5.57 1.63 16.39
CA VAL A 87 -6.71 2.15 17.13
C VAL A 87 -7.89 2.40 16.19
N ASP A 88 -9.08 2.09 16.66
CA ASP A 88 -10.33 2.31 15.96
C ASP A 88 -11.48 2.42 16.97
N LEU A 89 -12.62 2.95 16.53
CA LEU A 89 -13.83 3.00 17.36
C LEU A 89 -14.57 1.65 17.40
N SER A 90 -14.45 0.83 16.35
CA SER A 90 -15.18 -0.43 16.21
C SER A 90 -14.35 -1.63 16.69
N PRO A 91 -14.83 -2.36 17.73
CA PRO A 91 -14.21 -3.60 18.17
C PRO A 91 -14.09 -4.67 17.08
N GLU A 92 -15.04 -4.72 16.16
CA GLU A 92 -15.08 -5.67 15.04
C GLU A 92 -13.95 -5.40 14.05
N PHE A 93 -13.72 -4.15 13.69
CA PHE A 93 -12.57 -3.75 12.89
C PHE A 93 -11.26 -4.15 13.56
N LEU A 94 -11.13 -3.88 14.86
CA LEU A 94 -9.94 -4.21 15.62
C LEU A 94 -9.69 -5.72 15.71
N GLN A 95 -10.74 -6.52 15.79
CA GLN A 95 -10.62 -7.98 15.76
C GLN A 95 -10.06 -8.45 14.41
N LEU A 96 -10.55 -7.87 13.32
CA LEU A 96 -10.09 -8.21 11.98
C LEU A 96 -8.66 -7.69 11.73
N ALA A 97 -8.32 -6.49 12.18
CA ALA A 97 -6.95 -5.96 12.11
C ALA A 97 -5.94 -6.89 12.82
N ARG A 98 -6.30 -7.43 14.00
CA ARG A 98 -5.47 -8.46 14.66
C ARG A 98 -5.31 -9.71 13.82
N HIS A 99 -6.41 -10.20 13.24
CA HIS A 99 -6.37 -11.36 12.37
C HIS A 99 -5.47 -11.12 11.16
N ASN A 100 -5.48 -9.90 10.64
CA ASN A 100 -4.64 -9.48 9.51
C ASN A 100 -3.18 -9.21 9.89
N GLY A 101 -2.82 -9.23 11.16
CA GLY A 101 -1.42 -9.22 11.61
C GLY A 101 -0.99 -8.05 12.49
N TYR A 102 -1.91 -7.23 13.02
CA TYR A 102 -1.57 -6.23 14.01
C TYR A 102 -1.19 -6.88 15.36
N ASP A 103 -0.12 -6.37 15.96
CA ASP A 103 0.38 -6.90 17.23
C ASP A 103 -0.50 -6.48 18.41
N VAL A 104 -0.96 -5.23 18.38
CA VAL A 104 -1.82 -4.63 19.39
C VAL A 104 -2.95 -3.88 18.70
N THR A 105 -4.16 -3.98 19.24
CA THR A 105 -5.29 -3.15 18.82
C THR A 105 -6.08 -2.71 20.06
N CYS A 106 -6.57 -1.47 20.05
CA CYS A 106 -7.41 -0.97 21.15
C CYS A 106 -8.47 0.00 20.63
N VAL A 107 -9.62 -0.01 21.29
CA VAL A 107 -10.62 1.05 21.13
C VAL A 107 -10.08 2.29 21.84
N ALA A 108 -10.02 3.41 21.12
CA ALA A 108 -9.58 4.69 21.72
C ALA A 108 -10.19 5.87 20.99
N GLU A 109 -10.41 6.93 21.73
CA GLU A 109 -10.68 8.24 21.18
C GLU A 109 -9.36 8.90 20.74
N LEU A 110 -9.36 9.52 19.58
CA LEU A 110 -8.14 10.07 18.99
C LEU A 110 -7.63 11.31 19.69
N THR A 111 -8.50 11.99 20.46
CA THR A 111 -8.15 13.17 21.29
C THR A 111 -7.48 12.80 22.60
N SER A 112 -7.42 11.49 22.95
CA SER A 112 -6.81 11.00 24.19
C SER A 112 -6.31 9.58 23.99
N LEU A 113 -5.14 9.43 23.36
CA LEU A 113 -4.56 8.13 23.04
C LEU A 113 -3.98 7.44 24.29
N PRO A 114 -4.28 6.15 24.54
CA PRO A 114 -3.87 5.42 25.74
C PRO A 114 -2.40 4.94 25.66
N PHE A 115 -1.51 5.77 25.12
CA PHE A 115 -0.09 5.45 24.98
C PHE A 115 0.77 6.51 25.68
N ALA A 116 1.93 6.09 26.15
CA ALA A 116 2.91 6.98 26.74
C ALA A 116 3.50 7.94 25.68
N ASP A 117 4.05 9.06 26.15
CA ASP A 117 4.78 9.99 25.28
C ASP A 117 5.95 9.29 24.58
N ALA A 118 6.26 9.70 23.37
CA ALA A 118 7.41 9.22 22.59
C ALA A 118 7.47 7.69 22.46
N SER A 119 6.32 7.03 22.23
CA SER A 119 6.21 5.56 22.13
C SER A 119 6.46 5.01 20.73
N PHE A 120 6.20 5.81 19.68
CA PHE A 120 6.21 5.33 18.31
C PHE A 120 7.23 6.04 17.44
N ASP A 121 7.87 5.28 16.54
CA ASP A 121 8.73 5.84 15.48
C ASP A 121 7.88 6.49 14.38
N TYR A 122 6.69 5.92 14.13
CA TYR A 122 5.75 6.39 13.13
C TYR A 122 4.32 6.43 13.67
N VAL A 123 3.57 7.45 13.22
CA VAL A 123 2.11 7.48 13.33
C VAL A 123 1.55 7.63 11.92
N ALA A 124 0.55 6.83 11.56
CA ALA A 124 -0.07 6.90 10.25
C ALA A 124 -1.58 6.93 10.36
N SER A 125 -2.25 7.45 9.34
CA SER A 125 -3.67 7.24 9.10
C SER A 125 -3.97 7.27 7.61
N LEU A 126 -4.95 6.49 7.20
CA LEU A 126 -5.47 6.49 5.83
C LEU A 126 -6.99 6.72 5.88
N ASP A 127 -7.47 7.75 5.20
CA ASP A 127 -8.91 8.12 5.15
C ASP A 127 -9.54 8.41 6.52
N LEU A 128 -8.84 9.14 7.36
CA LEU A 128 -9.33 9.44 8.71
C LEU A 128 -9.71 10.90 8.90
N PHE A 129 -8.89 11.85 8.43
CA PHE A 129 -9.02 13.25 8.79
C PHE A 129 -10.32 13.92 8.32
N GLY A 130 -10.92 13.43 7.22
CA GLY A 130 -12.24 13.84 6.77
C GLY A 130 -13.38 13.48 7.72
N HIS A 131 -13.16 12.48 8.57
CA HIS A 131 -14.13 11.96 9.55
C HIS A 131 -13.95 12.55 10.96
N ILE A 132 -12.94 13.39 11.17
CA ILE A 132 -12.69 14.08 12.44
C ILE A 132 -13.37 15.44 12.40
N ALA A 133 -14.16 15.76 13.44
CA ALA A 133 -14.77 17.07 13.58
C ALA A 133 -13.72 18.18 13.57
N PHE A 134 -14.03 19.32 12.97
CA PHE A 134 -13.08 20.45 12.87
C PHE A 134 -12.53 20.87 14.24
N GLU A 135 -13.39 20.83 15.28
CA GLU A 135 -13.08 21.22 16.62
C GLU A 135 -12.08 20.29 17.31
N ASP A 136 -12.02 19.02 16.88
CA ASP A 136 -11.21 17.97 17.52
C ASP A 136 -9.85 17.80 16.84
N LYS A 137 -9.68 18.26 15.60
CA LYS A 137 -8.46 17.99 14.80
C LYS A 137 -7.18 18.46 15.47
N ASP A 138 -7.19 19.63 16.09
CA ASP A 138 -5.99 20.15 16.76
C ASP A 138 -5.61 19.30 17.96
N ALA A 139 -6.59 18.81 18.72
CA ALA A 139 -6.35 17.87 19.84
C ALA A 139 -5.80 16.54 19.34
N VAL A 140 -6.33 16.03 18.24
CA VAL A 140 -5.82 14.79 17.60
C VAL A 140 -4.37 14.97 17.15
N ILE A 141 -4.03 16.07 16.49
CA ILE A 141 -2.65 16.34 16.05
C ILE A 141 -1.71 16.53 17.23
N ALA A 142 -2.18 17.14 18.33
CA ALA A 142 -1.41 17.25 19.56
C ALA A 142 -1.09 15.87 20.16
N GLU A 143 -2.07 14.94 20.17
CA GLU A 143 -1.88 13.58 20.63
C GLU A 143 -0.93 12.79 19.71
N ILE A 144 -1.06 12.94 18.39
CA ILE A 144 -0.10 12.38 17.43
C ILE A 144 1.31 12.83 17.77
N LYS A 145 1.49 14.14 17.98
CA LYS A 145 2.80 14.71 18.34
C LYS A 145 3.32 14.18 19.68
N ARG A 146 2.45 14.01 20.68
CA ARG A 146 2.81 13.51 22.01
C ARG A 146 3.32 12.08 21.98
N VAL A 147 2.62 11.19 21.26
CA VAL A 147 2.99 9.77 21.21
C VAL A 147 4.15 9.49 20.27
N LEU A 148 4.46 10.41 19.37
CA LEU A 148 5.55 10.31 18.42
C LEU A 148 6.90 10.59 19.10
N ARG A 149 7.93 9.79 18.83
CA ARG A 149 9.30 10.07 19.26
C ARG A 149 9.80 11.41 18.71
N PRO A 150 10.78 12.05 19.34
CA PRO A 150 11.28 13.35 18.88
C PRO A 150 11.77 13.35 17.41
N ASP A 151 12.35 12.24 16.97
CA ASP A 151 12.80 11.99 15.58
C ASP A 151 11.78 11.20 14.74
N GLY A 152 10.60 10.96 15.29
CA GLY A 152 9.54 10.23 14.62
C GLY A 152 8.86 11.02 13.51
N VAL A 153 8.15 10.31 12.66
CA VAL A 153 7.46 10.86 11.49
C VAL A 153 5.98 10.45 11.50
N THR A 154 5.11 11.41 11.25
CA THR A 154 3.69 11.11 11.01
C THR A 154 3.36 11.19 9.53
N MET A 155 2.47 10.29 9.06
CA MET A 155 2.12 10.13 7.65
C MET A 155 0.61 9.93 7.50
N HIS A 156 -0.01 10.76 6.68
CA HIS A 156 -1.45 10.74 6.50
C HIS A 156 -1.84 10.76 5.02
N GLY A 157 -2.71 9.83 4.64
CA GLY A 157 -3.45 9.91 3.38
C GLY A 157 -4.81 10.54 3.66
N ILE A 158 -4.99 11.81 3.31
CA ILE A 158 -6.15 12.61 3.70
C ILE A 158 -7.05 12.82 2.49
N GLU A 159 -8.33 12.49 2.59
CA GLU A 159 -9.33 13.00 1.66
C GLU A 159 -9.52 14.49 1.88
N VAL A 160 -9.46 15.25 0.82
CA VAL A 160 -9.55 16.72 0.91
C VAL A 160 -10.74 17.25 0.13
N LEU A 161 -11.28 18.36 0.62
CA LEU A 161 -12.33 19.08 -0.05
C LEU A 161 -11.78 19.75 -1.32
N ASP A 162 -12.15 19.25 -2.48
CA ASP A 162 -11.89 20.00 -3.73
C ASP A 162 -12.98 21.06 -3.92
N ARG A 163 -12.67 22.28 -3.51
CA ARG A 163 -13.60 23.44 -3.60
C ARG A 163 -14.04 23.75 -5.04
N SER A 164 -13.39 23.18 -6.03
CA SER A 164 -13.82 23.31 -7.43
C SER A 164 -14.93 22.32 -7.82
N LEU A 165 -15.14 21.29 -7.01
CA LEU A 165 -16.10 20.22 -7.25
C LEU A 165 -17.21 20.14 -6.19
N HIS A 166 -16.91 20.56 -4.96
CA HIS A 166 -17.82 20.48 -3.82
C HIS A 166 -18.18 21.89 -3.35
N GLN A 167 -19.44 22.06 -2.96
CA GLN A 167 -19.85 23.24 -2.23
C GLN A 167 -19.21 23.20 -0.84
N ASP A 168 -18.83 24.38 -0.32
CA ASP A 168 -18.43 24.49 1.08
C ASP A 168 -19.58 24.05 1.99
N TYR A 169 -19.27 23.41 3.13
CA TYR A 169 -20.29 23.02 4.13
C TYR A 169 -21.21 24.20 4.47
N ASP A 170 -20.64 25.41 4.60
CA ASP A 170 -21.39 26.64 4.92
C ASP A 170 -22.36 27.06 3.81
N SER A 171 -22.19 26.58 2.59
CA SER A 171 -23.04 26.89 1.44
C SER A 171 -24.09 25.82 1.13
N MET A 172 -23.98 24.63 1.78
CA MET A 172 -24.97 23.57 1.65
C MET A 172 -26.24 23.89 2.41
N SER A 173 -27.38 23.55 1.84
CA SER A 173 -28.61 23.46 2.63
C SER A 173 -28.48 22.35 3.67
N GLU A 174 -29.29 22.43 4.74
CA GLU A 174 -29.29 21.38 5.77
C GLU A 174 -29.57 19.98 5.19
N GLU A 175 -30.49 19.88 4.23
CA GLU A 175 -30.82 18.63 3.55
C GLU A 175 -29.64 18.06 2.76
N GLU A 176 -28.93 18.92 2.00
CA GLU A 176 -27.74 18.55 1.24
C GLU A 176 -26.62 18.10 2.16
N LEU A 177 -26.39 18.82 3.25
CA LEU A 177 -25.36 18.49 4.25
C LEU A 177 -25.66 17.16 4.93
N LEU A 178 -26.90 16.95 5.38
CA LEU A 178 -27.30 15.68 6.02
C LEU A 178 -27.19 14.51 5.06
N LYS A 179 -27.56 14.70 3.79
CA LYS A 179 -27.40 13.70 2.75
C LYS A 179 -25.91 13.37 2.52
N PHE A 180 -25.07 14.40 2.43
CA PHE A 180 -23.61 14.23 2.26
C PHE A 180 -23.02 13.41 3.41
N ILE A 181 -23.31 13.78 4.66
CA ILE A 181 -22.84 13.07 5.85
C ILE A 181 -23.37 11.63 5.90
N SER A 182 -24.64 11.41 5.56
CA SER A 182 -25.28 10.09 5.60
C SER A 182 -24.67 9.10 4.60
N VAL A 183 -23.94 9.56 3.59
CA VAL A 183 -23.28 8.71 2.59
C VAL A 183 -21.91 8.22 3.07
N ASP A 184 -20.99 9.12 3.40
CA ASP A 184 -19.60 8.75 3.69
C ASP A 184 -19.13 9.14 5.10
N GLY A 185 -19.93 9.89 5.87
CA GLY A 185 -19.59 10.30 7.24
C GLY A 185 -18.49 11.37 7.33
N HIS A 186 -18.27 12.12 6.25
CA HIS A 186 -17.30 13.21 6.25
C HIS A 186 -17.88 14.44 6.95
N ILE A 187 -17.44 14.69 8.17
CA ILE A 187 -17.88 15.83 9.01
C ILE A 187 -16.84 16.92 9.14
N GLY A 188 -15.64 16.72 8.59
CA GLY A 188 -14.52 17.64 8.77
C GLY A 188 -13.59 17.68 7.56
N LEU A 189 -14.11 17.66 6.32
CA LEU A 189 -13.27 17.84 5.14
C LEU A 189 -12.70 19.25 5.08
N GLU A 190 -11.40 19.37 4.96
CA GLU A 190 -10.64 20.59 4.72
C GLU A 190 -9.94 20.48 3.37
N ASP A 191 -9.59 21.61 2.77
CA ASP A 191 -8.78 21.60 1.58
C ASP A 191 -7.29 21.28 1.89
N GLU A 192 -6.49 21.16 0.82
CA GLU A 192 -5.06 20.81 0.94
C GLU A 192 -4.25 21.85 1.72
N VAL A 193 -4.62 23.14 1.60
CA VAL A 193 -3.90 24.25 2.24
C VAL A 193 -4.25 24.32 3.72
N GLU A 194 -5.52 24.12 4.06
CA GLU A 194 -6.02 24.08 5.44
C GLU A 194 -5.37 22.94 6.22
N ASN A 195 -5.42 21.72 5.68
CA ASN A 195 -4.75 20.56 6.30
C ASN A 195 -3.25 20.81 6.49
N ALA A 196 -2.54 21.24 5.43
CA ALA A 196 -1.11 21.48 5.52
C ALA A 196 -0.78 22.61 6.52
N THR A 197 -1.59 23.66 6.60
CA THR A 197 -1.42 24.77 7.53
C THR A 197 -1.63 24.31 8.97
N ARG A 198 -2.64 23.49 9.22
CA ARG A 198 -2.92 22.92 10.54
C ARG A 198 -1.73 22.10 11.03
N PHE A 199 -1.18 21.20 10.22
CA PHE A 199 0.00 20.41 10.61
C PHE A 199 1.25 21.27 10.82
N ARG A 200 1.44 22.37 10.06
CA ARG A 200 2.56 23.32 10.26
C ARG A 200 2.49 24.06 11.59
N SER A 201 1.34 24.16 12.22
CA SER A 201 1.24 24.75 13.58
C SER A 201 1.75 23.81 14.68
N PHE A 202 1.88 22.51 14.39
CA PHE A 202 2.35 21.50 15.33
C PHE A 202 3.77 20.99 15.03
N PHE A 203 4.14 20.87 13.77
CA PHE A 203 5.39 20.26 13.32
C PHE A 203 6.31 21.25 12.60
N ALA A 204 7.61 21.13 12.84
CA ALA A 204 8.60 22.01 12.22
C ALA A 204 8.75 21.77 10.71
N HIS A 205 8.55 20.54 10.25
CA HIS A 205 8.69 20.13 8.87
C HIS A 205 7.41 19.45 8.41
N VAL A 206 6.80 19.94 7.34
CA VAL A 206 5.59 19.38 6.74
C VAL A 206 5.77 19.33 5.22
N GLU A 207 5.74 18.13 4.69
CA GLU A 207 5.62 17.87 3.26
C GLU A 207 4.16 17.53 2.97
N ALA A 208 3.57 18.22 2.01
CA ALA A 208 2.19 18.01 1.60
C ALA A 208 2.15 17.90 0.07
N GLU A 209 1.78 16.73 -0.42
CA GLU A 209 1.74 16.44 -1.85
C GLU A 209 0.30 16.10 -2.26
N PRO A 210 -0.40 17.02 -2.97
CA PRO A 210 -1.71 16.74 -3.49
C PRO A 210 -1.61 15.68 -4.61
N ARG A 211 -2.45 14.66 -4.53
CA ARG A 211 -2.58 13.63 -5.55
C ARG A 211 -3.98 13.62 -6.10
N TYR A 212 -4.11 13.88 -7.38
CA TYR A 212 -5.35 13.62 -8.08
C TYR A 212 -5.51 12.13 -8.23
N VAL A 213 -6.55 11.62 -7.64
CA VAL A 213 -6.85 10.20 -7.72
C VAL A 213 -8.12 10.01 -8.50
N LEU A 214 -7.97 9.33 -9.60
CA LEU A 214 -9.08 8.72 -10.28
C LEU A 214 -9.28 7.34 -9.66
N ASN A 215 -10.23 7.25 -8.76
CA ASN A 215 -10.77 5.96 -8.42
C ASN A 215 -11.74 5.57 -9.54
N LEU A 216 -11.27 4.71 -10.42
CA LEU A 216 -12.05 4.17 -11.54
C LEU A 216 -12.15 2.65 -11.40
N SER A 217 -12.18 2.14 -10.18
CA SER A 217 -12.57 0.76 -9.95
C SER A 217 -14.02 0.54 -10.40
N ALA A 218 -14.36 -0.70 -10.74
CA ALA A 218 -15.73 -1.06 -11.09
C ALA A 218 -16.71 -0.69 -9.98
N ASP A 219 -16.30 -0.93 -8.73
CA ASP A 219 -17.11 -0.59 -7.55
C ASP A 219 -17.35 0.91 -7.41
N GLU A 220 -16.34 1.73 -7.72
CA GLU A 220 -16.51 3.17 -7.66
C GLU A 220 -17.44 3.70 -8.75
N PHE A 221 -17.36 3.21 -9.98
CA PHE A 221 -18.32 3.56 -11.03
C PHE A 221 -19.76 3.21 -10.62
N ILE A 222 -19.96 2.03 -10.04
CA ILE A 222 -21.28 1.59 -9.55
C ILE A 222 -21.74 2.52 -8.41
N LYS A 223 -20.86 2.82 -7.44
CA LYS A 223 -21.14 3.74 -6.32
C LYS A 223 -21.53 5.13 -6.82
N GLN A 224 -20.75 5.67 -7.75
CA GLN A 224 -21.01 7.00 -8.33
C GLN A 224 -22.37 7.06 -9.05
N HIS A 225 -22.75 5.97 -9.72
CA HIS A 225 -24.06 5.87 -10.36
C HIS A 225 -25.19 5.75 -9.33
N ASP A 226 -25.06 4.80 -8.39
CA ASP A 226 -26.17 4.40 -7.50
C ASP A 226 -26.41 5.40 -6.37
N HIS A 227 -25.33 5.94 -5.79
CA HIS A 227 -25.43 6.84 -4.63
C HIS A 227 -25.39 8.31 -4.99
N TYR A 228 -24.57 8.67 -5.99
CA TYR A 228 -24.40 10.08 -6.35
C TYR A 228 -25.18 10.49 -7.61
N GLY A 229 -25.94 9.56 -8.22
CA GLY A 229 -26.80 9.82 -9.37
C GLY A 229 -26.04 10.28 -10.62
N ARG A 230 -24.74 9.94 -10.74
CA ARG A 230 -23.99 10.30 -11.94
C ARG A 230 -24.51 9.56 -13.17
N PRO A 231 -24.74 10.25 -14.29
CA PRO A 231 -25.33 9.68 -15.48
C PRO A 231 -24.31 8.86 -16.29
N PHE A 232 -23.95 7.68 -15.82
CA PHE A 232 -23.24 6.71 -16.63
C PHE A 232 -24.22 5.92 -17.52
N ASP A 233 -23.69 5.38 -18.62
CA ASP A 233 -24.45 4.48 -19.47
C ASP A 233 -24.92 3.25 -18.69
N ALA A 234 -26.21 2.93 -18.79
CA ALA A 234 -26.83 1.85 -18.02
C ALA A 234 -26.24 0.47 -18.38
N ASP A 235 -25.97 0.23 -19.67
CA ASP A 235 -25.37 -1.04 -20.13
C ASP A 235 -23.93 -1.18 -19.61
N PHE A 236 -23.19 -0.07 -19.49
CA PHE A 236 -21.87 -0.07 -18.90
C PHE A 236 -21.91 -0.42 -17.40
N ILE A 237 -22.83 0.18 -16.64
CA ILE A 237 -22.99 -0.12 -15.20
C ILE A 237 -23.40 -1.58 -15.00
N ASP A 238 -24.34 -2.07 -15.81
CA ASP A 238 -24.76 -3.47 -15.75
C ASP A 238 -23.65 -4.44 -16.16
N TYR A 239 -22.82 -4.07 -17.13
CA TYR A 239 -21.60 -4.81 -17.45
C TYR A 239 -20.67 -4.91 -16.24
N LEU A 240 -20.38 -3.79 -15.55
CA LEU A 240 -19.54 -3.78 -14.36
C LEU A 240 -20.08 -4.63 -13.22
N ARG A 241 -21.41 -4.62 -13.00
CA ARG A 241 -22.07 -5.45 -11.98
C ARG A 241 -21.93 -6.94 -12.25
N ASN A 242 -21.94 -7.33 -13.51
CA ASN A 242 -21.89 -8.72 -13.94
C ASN A 242 -20.48 -9.27 -14.12
N LEU A 243 -19.43 -8.45 -13.92
CA LEU A 243 -18.06 -8.93 -13.97
C LEU A 243 -17.80 -10.01 -12.91
N SER A 244 -17.23 -11.12 -13.32
CA SER A 244 -16.64 -12.09 -12.40
C SER A 244 -15.51 -11.43 -11.58
N PHE A 245 -15.11 -12.05 -10.49
CA PHE A 245 -14.03 -11.55 -9.65
C PHE A 245 -12.73 -11.27 -10.45
N ASN A 246 -12.35 -12.18 -11.34
CA ASN A 246 -11.13 -12.03 -12.15
C ASN A 246 -11.25 -10.93 -13.20
N GLU A 247 -12.42 -10.79 -13.85
CA GLU A 247 -12.66 -9.71 -14.81
C GLU A 247 -12.71 -8.35 -14.13
N ARG A 248 -13.37 -8.24 -12.98
CA ARG A 248 -13.38 -7.02 -12.16
C ARG A 248 -11.96 -6.61 -11.77
N ARG A 249 -11.17 -7.55 -11.27
CA ARG A 249 -9.76 -7.31 -10.95
C ARG A 249 -8.95 -6.85 -12.18
N ALA A 250 -9.15 -7.50 -13.32
CA ALA A 250 -8.45 -7.11 -14.56
C ALA A 250 -8.86 -5.70 -15.01
N PHE A 251 -10.13 -5.35 -14.90
CA PHE A 251 -10.64 -4.00 -15.16
C PHE A 251 -9.98 -2.98 -14.23
N ASP A 252 -10.05 -3.21 -12.93
CA ASP A 252 -9.50 -2.29 -11.92
C ASP A 252 -7.99 -2.08 -12.09
N MET A 253 -7.25 -3.16 -12.41
CA MET A 253 -5.82 -3.10 -12.70
C MET A 253 -5.51 -2.29 -13.96
N ALA A 254 -6.27 -2.49 -15.03
CA ALA A 254 -6.07 -1.75 -16.29
C ALA A 254 -6.36 -0.25 -16.09
N MET A 255 -7.46 0.05 -15.43
CA MET A 255 -7.86 1.42 -15.11
C MET A 255 -6.84 2.09 -14.19
N GLY A 256 -6.47 1.43 -13.10
CA GLY A 256 -5.47 1.92 -12.16
C GLY A 256 -4.12 2.21 -12.80
N TYR A 257 -3.65 1.34 -13.70
CA TYR A 257 -2.39 1.56 -14.42
C TYR A 257 -2.43 2.80 -15.30
N VAL A 258 -3.47 2.95 -16.11
CA VAL A 258 -3.61 4.10 -17.02
C VAL A 258 -3.68 5.40 -16.22
N PHE A 259 -4.49 5.43 -15.17
CA PHE A 259 -4.72 6.65 -14.40
C PHE A 259 -3.62 6.96 -13.39
N GLY A 260 -2.92 5.97 -12.89
CA GLY A 260 -1.68 6.19 -12.15
C GLY A 260 -0.65 6.97 -12.98
N LYS A 261 -0.57 6.67 -14.28
CA LYS A 261 0.29 7.43 -15.19
C LYS A 261 -0.20 8.87 -15.41
N ILE A 262 -1.51 9.09 -15.48
CA ILE A 262 -2.09 10.43 -15.60
C ILE A 262 -1.88 11.23 -14.31
N SER A 263 -2.08 10.62 -13.15
CA SER A 263 -1.81 11.23 -11.85
C SER A 263 -0.33 11.64 -11.71
N ASP A 264 0.59 10.82 -12.20
CA ASP A 264 2.02 11.15 -12.25
C ASP A 264 2.32 12.42 -13.05
N LEU A 265 1.49 12.75 -14.01
CA LEU A 265 1.62 13.97 -14.83
C LEU A 265 0.98 15.19 -14.15
N HIS A 266 0.44 15.06 -12.95
CA HIS A 266 -0.30 16.11 -12.23
C HIS A 266 -1.43 16.76 -13.07
N VAL A 267 -2.04 15.97 -13.94
CA VAL A 267 -3.15 16.44 -14.76
C VAL A 267 -4.42 16.44 -13.94
N LYS A 268 -4.98 17.62 -13.71
CA LYS A 268 -6.31 17.78 -13.13
C LYS A 268 -7.35 17.36 -14.15
N LEU A 269 -8.03 16.24 -13.90
CA LEU A 269 -9.16 15.81 -14.70
C LEU A 269 -10.47 16.21 -14.00
N PRO A 270 -11.51 16.56 -14.74
CA PRO A 270 -12.83 16.79 -14.16
C PRO A 270 -13.29 15.54 -13.39
N ASN A 271 -13.83 15.75 -12.19
CA ASN A 271 -14.36 14.69 -11.31
C ASN A 271 -13.31 13.77 -10.65
N ASN A 272 -12.07 14.23 -10.50
CA ASN A 272 -11.08 13.50 -9.71
C ASN A 272 -11.28 13.77 -8.23
N GLY A 273 -11.17 12.74 -7.41
CA GLY A 273 -10.91 12.92 -5.99
C GLY A 273 -9.52 13.52 -5.79
N LEU A 274 -9.39 14.43 -4.87
CA LEU A 274 -8.11 14.98 -4.45
C LEU A 274 -7.72 14.36 -3.12
N TYR A 275 -6.52 13.81 -3.07
CA TYR A 275 -5.90 13.30 -1.86
C TYR A 275 -4.67 14.11 -1.52
N LEU A 276 -4.46 14.31 -0.24
CA LEU A 276 -3.24 14.88 0.28
C LEU A 276 -2.40 13.77 0.93
N LEU A 277 -1.20 13.52 0.40
CA LEU A 277 -0.19 12.75 1.08
C LEU A 277 0.62 13.71 1.94
N LEU A 278 0.38 13.68 3.25
CA LEU A 278 1.00 14.57 4.21
C LEU A 278 1.98 13.80 5.09
N LYS A 279 3.20 14.31 5.17
CA LYS A 279 4.24 13.80 6.05
C LYS A 279 4.77 14.94 6.92
N ALA A 280 4.86 14.72 8.23
CA ALA A 280 5.33 15.74 9.16
C ALA A 280 6.28 15.18 10.21
N SER A 281 7.21 16.01 10.68
CA SER A 281 8.18 15.70 11.73
C SER A 281 8.68 16.94 12.44
N ASN A 282 9.24 16.78 13.65
CA ASN A 282 9.87 17.88 14.40
C ASN A 282 11.35 18.06 14.07
N MET A 283 12.00 17.02 13.56
CA MET A 283 13.41 17.05 13.20
C MET A 283 13.55 16.84 11.69
N VAL A 284 14.51 17.52 11.08
CA VAL A 284 14.98 17.13 9.75
C VAL A 284 15.64 15.77 9.92
N SER A 285 14.86 14.71 9.72
CA SER A 285 15.48 13.43 9.40
C SER A 285 16.27 13.63 8.10
N GLU A 286 17.42 12.98 7.96
CA GLU A 286 18.09 12.85 6.66
C GLU A 286 17.02 12.63 5.59
N PRO A 287 17.13 13.29 4.41
CA PRO A 287 16.05 13.26 3.43
C PRO A 287 15.61 11.82 3.27
N PHE A 288 14.35 11.55 3.61
CA PHE A 288 13.77 10.25 3.37
C PHE A 288 14.00 9.98 1.89
N TYR A 289 14.92 9.10 1.63
CA TYR A 289 15.30 8.72 0.29
C TYR A 289 14.00 8.35 -0.40
N ASN A 290 13.61 9.16 -1.36
CA ASN A 290 12.38 8.96 -2.09
C ASN A 290 12.63 7.74 -2.98
N ALA A 291 12.47 6.56 -2.42
CA ALA A 291 12.69 5.27 -3.08
C ALA A 291 11.93 5.22 -4.42
N HIS A 292 10.86 6.01 -4.55
CA HIS A 292 10.11 6.15 -5.78
C HIS A 292 10.80 6.97 -6.86
N ARG A 293 11.47 8.09 -6.53
CA ARG A 293 12.23 8.84 -7.56
C ARG A 293 13.35 7.98 -8.12
N ASN A 294 14.05 7.26 -7.25
CA ASN A 294 15.14 6.41 -7.69
C ASN A 294 14.68 5.11 -8.37
N ARG A 295 13.52 4.54 -8.00
CA ARG A 295 12.95 3.40 -8.74
C ARG A 295 12.49 3.79 -10.16
N ARG A 296 12.07 5.03 -10.40
CA ARG A 296 11.79 5.51 -11.77
C ARG A 296 13.07 5.65 -12.58
N ASP A 297 14.13 6.14 -11.97
CA ASP A 297 15.44 6.29 -12.61
C ASP A 297 16.11 4.93 -12.88
N LEU A 298 15.84 3.92 -12.04
CA LEU A 298 16.31 2.54 -12.24
C LEU A 298 15.67 1.86 -13.46
N PHE A 299 14.48 2.30 -13.90
CA PHE A 299 13.88 1.83 -15.16
C PHE A 299 14.49 2.49 -16.40
N VAL A 300 15.27 3.55 -16.28
CA VAL A 300 15.71 4.41 -17.39
C VAL A 300 17.24 4.54 -17.51
N SER A 301 18.02 4.29 -16.48
CA SER A 301 19.46 4.53 -16.54
C SER A 301 20.31 3.27 -16.51
N ASN A 302 20.69 2.80 -17.69
CA ASN A 302 21.91 2.04 -17.88
C ASN A 302 23.09 3.01 -17.77
N VAL A 303 23.67 3.16 -16.61
CA VAL A 303 24.98 3.79 -16.50
C VAL A 303 25.78 2.98 -15.50
N ASP A 304 26.88 2.43 -16.00
CA ASP A 304 28.00 1.98 -15.17
C ASP A 304 28.40 3.11 -14.22
N LYS A 305 27.90 3.09 -13.00
CA LYS A 305 28.37 3.94 -11.93
C LYS A 305 28.87 3.10 -10.78
N ASP A 306 30.10 3.29 -10.53
CA ASP A 306 30.95 3.01 -9.38
C ASP A 306 30.55 1.96 -8.33
N GLU A 307 31.60 1.26 -7.90
CA GLU A 307 31.68 0.22 -6.88
C GLU A 307 30.84 0.53 -5.64
N GLY A 308 29.70 -0.17 -5.50
CA GLY A 308 28.88 -0.13 -4.28
C GLY A 308 27.37 -0.11 -4.48
N GLU A 309 26.86 0.22 -5.66
CA GLU A 309 25.42 0.24 -5.90
C GLU A 309 24.82 -1.16 -6.18
N PRO A 310 23.56 -1.43 -5.77
CA PRO A 310 22.90 -2.69 -6.06
C PRO A 310 22.73 -2.90 -7.57
N ILE A 311 22.91 -4.13 -8.03
CA ILE A 311 22.66 -4.51 -9.41
C ILE A 311 21.23 -4.99 -9.50
N CYS A 312 20.36 -4.22 -10.16
CA CYS A 312 18.97 -4.63 -10.40
C CYS A 312 18.86 -5.45 -11.68
N VAL A 313 18.10 -6.53 -11.59
CA VAL A 313 17.84 -7.41 -12.73
C VAL A 313 16.54 -6.99 -13.41
N ASP A 314 16.65 -6.20 -14.47
CA ASP A 314 15.55 -5.77 -15.32
C ASP A 314 15.69 -6.31 -16.77
N ARG A 315 14.89 -5.80 -17.70
CA ARG A 315 14.95 -6.18 -19.13
C ARG A 315 16.32 -5.90 -19.79
N ASN A 316 17.09 -5.00 -19.21
CA ASN A 316 18.35 -4.47 -19.78
C ASN A 316 19.59 -4.95 -19.00
N SER A 317 19.42 -5.78 -17.97
CA SER A 317 20.53 -6.21 -17.12
C SER A 317 21.44 -7.22 -17.82
N ARG A 318 22.71 -7.30 -17.36
CA ARG A 318 23.67 -8.33 -17.77
C ARG A 318 23.32 -9.72 -17.21
N ALA A 319 22.16 -9.86 -16.59
CA ALA A 319 21.67 -11.13 -16.07
C ALA A 319 21.06 -11.98 -17.19
N THR A 320 21.37 -13.26 -17.18
CA THR A 320 20.81 -14.23 -18.13
C THR A 320 19.90 -15.18 -17.36
N PHE A 321 18.64 -15.23 -17.78
CA PHE A 321 17.65 -16.17 -17.27
C PHE A 321 17.75 -17.49 -18.03
N ASP A 322 17.72 -18.61 -17.33
CA ASP A 322 17.70 -19.93 -17.96
C ASP A 322 16.28 -20.35 -18.39
N ASN A 323 16.16 -21.58 -18.91
CA ASN A 323 14.90 -22.10 -19.46
C ASN A 323 13.82 -22.38 -18.38
N GLY A 324 14.12 -22.26 -17.09
CA GLY A 324 13.15 -22.39 -16.01
C GLY A 324 12.22 -21.20 -15.85
N TRP A 325 12.50 -20.10 -16.52
CA TRP A 325 11.71 -18.88 -16.50
C TRP A 325 10.81 -18.73 -17.69
N TYR A 326 9.58 -18.34 -17.45
CA TYR A 326 8.68 -17.87 -18.49
C TYR A 326 8.98 -16.41 -18.86
N PRO A 327 8.53 -15.95 -20.05
CA PRO A 327 8.67 -14.54 -20.42
C PRO A 327 8.12 -13.61 -19.35
N ALA A 328 8.75 -12.43 -19.22
CA ALA A 328 8.26 -11.42 -18.29
C ALA A 328 6.87 -10.93 -18.68
N ASN A 329 6.07 -10.59 -17.67
CA ASN A 329 4.80 -9.91 -17.92
C ASN A 329 5.04 -8.58 -18.63
N ASN A 330 4.08 -8.17 -19.44
CA ASN A 330 4.12 -6.87 -20.11
C ASN A 330 3.59 -5.73 -19.23
N LEU A 331 2.96 -6.05 -18.11
CA LEU A 331 2.36 -5.11 -17.16
C LEU A 331 3.17 -5.08 -15.86
N PRO A 332 3.36 -3.91 -15.23
CA PRO A 332 3.97 -3.81 -13.92
C PRO A 332 3.18 -4.55 -12.83
N PRO A 333 3.86 -5.17 -11.86
CA PRO A 333 5.31 -5.30 -11.84
C PRO A 333 5.78 -6.20 -12.96
N ILE A 334 6.92 -5.85 -13.55
CA ILE A 334 7.56 -6.74 -14.51
C ILE A 334 8.09 -7.93 -13.74
N ALA A 335 7.27 -8.95 -13.63
CA ALA A 335 7.59 -10.19 -12.95
C ALA A 335 7.76 -11.32 -13.96
N ARG A 336 8.59 -12.30 -13.60
CA ARG A 336 8.74 -13.54 -14.33
C ARG A 336 8.19 -14.67 -13.49
N TRP A 337 7.29 -15.44 -14.07
CA TRP A 337 6.91 -16.73 -13.53
C TRP A 337 8.00 -17.76 -13.77
N MET A 338 8.17 -18.66 -12.82
CA MET A 338 9.04 -19.81 -13.01
C MET A 338 8.27 -21.13 -12.89
N GLY A 339 8.84 -22.16 -13.50
CA GLY A 339 8.42 -23.55 -13.31
C GLY A 339 8.94 -24.10 -11.97
N LYS A 340 9.24 -25.38 -11.96
CA LYS A 340 9.72 -26.06 -10.76
C LYS A 340 11.12 -25.62 -10.33
N GLN A 341 11.97 -25.27 -11.29
CA GLN A 341 13.34 -24.80 -11.07
C GLN A 341 13.69 -23.71 -12.06
N ALA A 342 14.38 -22.68 -11.61
CA ALA A 342 14.83 -21.60 -12.46
C ALA A 342 16.15 -21.00 -11.96
N GLY A 343 16.98 -20.52 -12.87
CA GLY A 343 18.27 -19.94 -12.55
C GLY A 343 18.52 -18.60 -13.22
N ILE A 344 19.29 -17.78 -12.52
CA ILE A 344 19.74 -16.47 -13.00
C ILE A 344 21.26 -16.46 -12.92
N LYS A 345 21.90 -16.16 -14.04
CA LYS A 345 23.35 -15.96 -14.11
C LYS A 345 23.66 -14.49 -14.19
N LEU A 346 24.54 -14.05 -13.33
CA LEU A 346 24.98 -12.67 -13.23
C LEU A 346 26.50 -12.59 -13.30
N GLU A 347 27.02 -11.66 -14.10
CA GLU A 347 28.43 -11.30 -14.08
C GLU A 347 28.68 -10.29 -12.97
N ALA A 348 28.88 -10.78 -11.75
CA ALA A 348 29.13 -9.94 -10.59
C ALA A 348 30.14 -10.61 -9.65
N ARG A 349 31.08 -9.80 -9.13
CA ARG A 349 32.02 -10.18 -8.08
C ARG A 349 31.57 -9.67 -6.74
N ALA A 350 31.92 -10.37 -5.67
CA ALA A 350 31.77 -9.92 -4.28
C ALA A 350 30.33 -9.56 -3.87
N VAL A 351 29.33 -10.27 -4.40
CA VAL A 351 27.96 -10.15 -3.93
C VAL A 351 27.88 -10.63 -2.49
N SER A 352 27.38 -9.78 -1.59
CA SER A 352 27.21 -10.10 -0.18
C SER A 352 25.77 -10.37 0.21
N LYS A 353 24.83 -9.88 -0.62
CA LYS A 353 23.39 -9.95 -0.33
C LYS A 353 22.58 -10.01 -1.61
N ILE A 354 21.53 -10.82 -1.59
CA ILE A 354 20.55 -10.91 -2.65
C ILE A 354 19.19 -10.55 -2.04
N ARG A 355 18.50 -9.60 -2.65
CA ARG A 355 17.13 -9.23 -2.29
C ARG A 355 16.24 -9.50 -3.49
N LEU A 356 15.06 -10.07 -3.23
CA LEU A 356 14.08 -10.31 -4.28
C LEU A 356 12.65 -10.28 -3.72
N ASP A 357 11.72 -9.83 -4.54
CA ASP A 357 10.31 -9.92 -4.25
C ASP A 357 9.71 -11.12 -4.98
N LEU A 358 9.01 -11.96 -4.26
CA LEU A 358 8.38 -13.15 -4.82
C LEU A 358 6.93 -13.31 -4.37
N THR A 359 6.13 -13.97 -5.20
CA THR A 359 4.73 -14.32 -4.90
C THR A 359 4.35 -15.64 -5.53
N THR A 360 3.24 -16.22 -5.06
CA THR A 360 2.61 -17.37 -5.70
C THR A 360 1.09 -17.20 -5.72
N HIS A 361 0.44 -17.82 -6.71
CA HIS A 361 -1.02 -17.89 -6.81
C HIS A 361 -1.54 -19.32 -6.68
N MET A 362 -0.74 -20.19 -6.08
CA MET A 362 -1.08 -21.60 -5.89
C MET A 362 -2.37 -21.75 -5.06
N PRO A 363 -3.43 -22.37 -5.57
CA PRO A 363 -4.76 -22.25 -4.99
C PRO A 363 -4.95 -22.95 -3.64
N ASP A 364 -4.12 -23.93 -3.32
CA ASP A 364 -4.21 -24.75 -2.09
C ASP A 364 -3.13 -24.37 -1.05
N LEU A 365 -2.53 -23.19 -1.17
CA LEU A 365 -1.32 -22.79 -0.43
C LEU A 365 -1.48 -22.87 1.10
N ALA A 366 -2.67 -22.58 1.62
CA ALA A 366 -2.94 -22.62 3.05
C ALA A 366 -2.94 -24.07 3.62
N ALA A 367 -3.40 -25.02 2.81
CA ALA A 367 -3.43 -26.44 3.20
C ALA A 367 -2.09 -27.17 2.91
N HIS A 368 -1.43 -26.76 1.85
CA HIS A 368 -0.20 -27.34 1.37
C HIS A 368 0.79 -26.22 1.05
N PRO A 369 1.61 -25.79 2.02
CA PRO A 369 2.62 -24.75 1.80
C PRO A 369 3.57 -25.10 0.67
N LEU A 370 4.01 -24.09 -0.07
CA LEU A 370 4.99 -24.22 -1.14
C LEU A 370 6.40 -24.08 -0.58
N GLY A 371 7.19 -25.13 -0.64
CA GLY A 371 8.60 -25.12 -0.26
C GLY A 371 9.47 -24.52 -1.37
N LEU A 372 10.35 -23.61 -0.99
CA LEU A 372 11.34 -23.00 -1.87
C LEU A 372 12.73 -23.14 -1.29
N GLU A 373 13.69 -23.51 -2.13
CA GLU A 373 15.11 -23.54 -1.80
C GLU A 373 15.88 -22.61 -2.72
N PHE A 374 16.78 -21.82 -2.14
CA PHE A 374 17.62 -20.84 -2.84
C PHE A 374 19.08 -21.28 -2.76
N LEU A 375 19.68 -21.49 -3.93
CA LEU A 375 21.05 -21.91 -4.04
C LEU A 375 21.88 -20.86 -4.77
N VAL A 376 23.10 -20.63 -4.31
CA VAL A 376 24.06 -19.81 -5.00
C VAL A 376 25.27 -20.63 -5.38
N ASN A 377 25.55 -20.70 -6.68
CA ASN A 377 26.60 -21.53 -7.25
C ASN A 377 26.50 -23.03 -6.81
N GLY A 378 25.24 -23.54 -6.74
CA GLY A 378 24.96 -24.91 -6.32
C GLY A 378 25.00 -25.17 -4.82
N ILE A 379 25.23 -24.15 -4.00
CA ILE A 379 25.25 -24.26 -2.53
C ILE A 379 23.94 -23.70 -1.99
N SER A 380 23.17 -24.51 -1.27
CA SER A 380 21.94 -24.10 -0.62
C SER A 380 22.23 -23.07 0.48
N LEU A 381 21.60 -21.92 0.39
CA LEU A 381 21.75 -20.83 1.35
C LEU A 381 20.54 -20.64 2.24
N CYS A 382 19.35 -20.85 1.68
CA CYS A 382 18.10 -20.54 2.37
C CYS A 382 17.00 -21.47 1.85
N SER A 383 16.13 -21.90 2.76
CA SER A 383 14.88 -22.57 2.43
C SER A 383 13.74 -21.89 3.17
N ILE A 384 12.64 -21.67 2.48
CA ILE A 384 11.43 -21.04 3.05
C ILE A 384 10.20 -21.83 2.64
N SER A 385 9.12 -21.66 3.40
CA SER A 385 7.81 -22.20 3.03
C SER A 385 6.82 -21.04 2.90
N LEU A 386 6.17 -20.95 1.76
CA LEU A 386 5.09 -20.01 1.53
C LEU A 386 3.76 -20.67 1.92
N PHE A 387 3.05 -20.07 2.83
CA PHE A 387 1.73 -20.53 3.31
C PHE A 387 0.66 -19.44 3.22
N LYS A 388 1.03 -18.26 2.70
CA LYS A 388 0.15 -17.11 2.49
C LYS A 388 0.37 -16.53 1.11
N TYR A 389 -0.68 -15.99 0.54
CA TYR A 389 -0.62 -15.21 -0.69
C TYR A 389 0.04 -13.85 -0.45
N GLY A 390 0.56 -13.28 -1.50
CA GLY A 390 1.13 -11.93 -1.54
C GLY A 390 2.59 -11.90 -1.88
N TRP A 391 3.09 -10.67 -2.07
CA TRP A 391 4.50 -10.44 -2.32
C TRP A 391 5.29 -10.54 -1.02
N LEU A 392 6.30 -11.39 -1.01
CA LEU A 392 7.29 -11.53 0.04
C LEU A 392 8.59 -10.89 -0.43
N GLU A 393 9.10 -9.92 0.32
CA GLU A 393 10.47 -9.45 0.17
C GLU A 393 11.39 -10.41 0.92
N LEU A 394 12.31 -11.05 0.19
CA LEU A 394 13.29 -11.98 0.74
C LEU A 394 14.68 -11.40 0.60
N GLU A 395 15.42 -11.42 1.69
CA GLU A 395 16.82 -11.04 1.72
C GLU A 395 17.68 -12.27 2.09
N ILE A 396 18.70 -12.56 1.28
CA ILE A 396 19.59 -13.72 1.46
C ILE A 396 21.02 -13.23 1.56
N ASP A 397 21.68 -13.51 2.68
CA ASP A 397 23.11 -13.23 2.85
C ASP A 397 23.94 -14.26 2.07
N VAL A 398 24.91 -13.75 1.30
CA VAL A 398 25.84 -14.58 0.55
C VAL A 398 27.18 -14.66 1.29
N PRO A 399 27.56 -15.84 1.80
CA PRO A 399 28.83 -16.00 2.51
C PRO A 399 30.03 -15.59 1.66
N LYS A 400 31.01 -14.92 2.27
CA LYS A 400 32.27 -14.50 1.60
C LYS A 400 32.97 -15.64 0.86
N THR A 401 32.92 -16.84 1.40
CA THR A 401 33.53 -18.04 0.81
C THR A 401 32.92 -18.42 -0.54
N ILE A 402 31.66 -18.03 -0.79
CA ILE A 402 30.95 -18.26 -2.04
C ILE A 402 31.12 -17.05 -2.98
N ALA A 403 31.05 -15.84 -2.44
CA ALA A 403 31.13 -14.59 -3.18
C ALA A 403 32.50 -14.31 -3.83
N GLN A 404 33.58 -14.73 -3.18
CA GLN A 404 34.95 -14.40 -3.62
C GLN A 404 35.54 -15.38 -4.65
N LYS A 405 34.98 -16.58 -4.79
CA LYS A 405 35.58 -17.63 -5.65
C LYS A 405 35.25 -17.53 -7.13
N ASN A 406 34.22 -16.80 -7.51
CA ASN A 406 33.71 -16.82 -8.88
C ASN A 406 33.45 -15.41 -9.44
N GLU A 407 33.82 -15.19 -10.70
CA GLU A 407 33.47 -13.97 -11.45
C GLU A 407 32.01 -13.96 -11.90
N LYS A 408 31.33 -15.12 -11.82
CA LYS A 408 29.94 -15.31 -12.21
C LYS A 408 29.17 -15.90 -11.04
N LEU A 409 28.08 -15.27 -10.68
CA LEU A 409 27.16 -15.77 -9.68
C LEU A 409 25.97 -16.44 -10.40
N LYS A 410 25.60 -17.63 -9.95
CA LYS A 410 24.37 -18.28 -10.37
C LYS A 410 23.45 -18.41 -9.16
N LEU A 411 22.34 -17.68 -9.17
CA LEU A 411 21.23 -17.89 -8.25
C LEU A 411 20.28 -18.95 -8.85
N GLU A 412 19.94 -19.98 -8.12
CA GLU A 412 18.97 -21.01 -8.49
C GLU A 412 17.85 -21.03 -7.46
N ILE A 413 16.64 -21.16 -7.92
CA ILE A 413 15.44 -21.26 -7.08
C ILE A 413 14.75 -22.56 -7.43
N HIS A 414 14.55 -23.42 -6.43
CA HIS A 414 13.88 -24.70 -6.56
C HIS A 414 12.57 -24.66 -5.78
N ALA A 415 11.47 -25.00 -6.42
CA ALA A 415 10.17 -25.20 -5.80
C ALA A 415 9.89 -26.70 -5.67
N ASP A 416 9.28 -27.12 -4.58
CA ASP A 416 8.93 -28.52 -4.36
C ASP A 416 7.77 -28.96 -5.24
N ARG A 417 6.87 -28.04 -5.65
CA ARG A 417 5.71 -28.31 -6.49
C ARG A 417 5.36 -27.15 -7.42
N THR A 418 4.49 -27.44 -8.39
CA THR A 418 3.93 -26.48 -9.36
C THR A 418 2.41 -26.63 -9.45
N TRP A 419 1.75 -25.71 -10.10
CA TRP A 419 0.33 -25.74 -10.41
C TRP A 419 0.08 -25.22 -11.83
N GLN A 420 -1.08 -25.57 -12.40
CA GLN A 420 -1.49 -25.08 -13.73
C GLN A 420 -2.78 -24.28 -13.57
N PRO A 421 -2.79 -22.98 -13.95
CA PRO A 421 -3.98 -22.13 -13.81
C PRO A 421 -5.24 -22.72 -14.44
N ALA A 422 -5.14 -23.31 -15.64
CA ALA A 422 -6.27 -23.90 -16.35
C ALA A 422 -6.94 -25.08 -15.62
N GLN A 423 -6.29 -25.71 -14.64
CA GLN A 423 -6.89 -26.79 -13.85
C GLN A 423 -7.78 -26.28 -12.71
N TYR A 424 -7.59 -25.02 -12.30
CA TYR A 424 -8.26 -24.43 -11.14
C TYR A 424 -9.22 -23.30 -11.53
N ASP A 425 -9.04 -22.72 -12.70
CA ASP A 425 -9.91 -21.67 -13.24
C ASP A 425 -10.39 -22.09 -14.63
N ALA A 426 -11.68 -22.40 -14.74
CA ALA A 426 -12.30 -22.84 -16.00
C ALA A 426 -12.24 -21.78 -17.12
N LEU A 427 -11.98 -20.52 -16.77
CA LEU A 427 -11.82 -19.42 -17.71
C LEU A 427 -10.36 -19.20 -18.13
N SER A 428 -9.42 -19.86 -17.48
CA SER A 428 -8.01 -19.75 -17.81
C SER A 428 -7.61 -20.72 -18.91
N SER A 429 -6.95 -20.21 -19.94
CA SER A 429 -6.26 -21.01 -20.96
C SER A 429 -4.78 -21.26 -20.64
N ASP A 430 -4.31 -20.83 -19.47
CA ASP A 430 -2.91 -20.93 -19.07
C ASP A 430 -2.58 -22.34 -18.57
N ASN A 431 -1.89 -23.12 -19.40
CA ASN A 431 -1.45 -24.48 -19.11
C ASN A 431 0.01 -24.57 -18.62
N ARG A 432 0.64 -23.41 -18.33
CA ARG A 432 2.01 -23.44 -17.82
C ARG A 432 2.08 -24.05 -16.43
N GLU A 433 3.14 -24.77 -16.17
CA GLU A 433 3.46 -25.25 -14.81
C GLU A 433 4.13 -24.11 -14.04
N LEU A 434 3.42 -23.48 -13.13
CA LEU A 434 3.88 -22.34 -12.38
C LEU A 434 4.17 -22.68 -10.93
N SER A 435 5.18 -22.05 -10.33
CA SER A 435 5.44 -22.09 -8.89
C SER A 435 5.33 -20.71 -8.28
N ILE A 436 6.30 -19.83 -8.54
CA ILE A 436 6.34 -18.45 -8.06
C ILE A 436 6.55 -17.48 -9.22
N ALA A 437 6.15 -16.25 -8.99
CA ALA A 437 6.58 -15.10 -9.79
C ALA A 437 7.60 -14.30 -8.99
N VAL A 438 8.63 -13.79 -9.65
CA VAL A 438 9.71 -13.01 -9.05
C VAL A 438 9.87 -11.68 -9.76
N CYS A 439 10.06 -10.63 -9.00
CA CYS A 439 10.43 -9.31 -9.48
C CYS A 439 11.49 -8.66 -8.57
N ASN A 440 11.98 -7.49 -8.95
CA ASN A 440 12.91 -6.68 -8.15
C ASN A 440 14.10 -7.45 -7.59
N ILE A 441 14.81 -8.19 -8.43
CA ILE A 441 15.99 -8.93 -7.97
C ILE A 441 17.16 -7.96 -7.91
N GLU A 442 17.69 -7.74 -6.71
CA GLU A 442 18.81 -6.85 -6.42
C GLU A 442 19.98 -7.64 -5.85
N PHE A 443 21.20 -7.31 -6.30
CA PHE A 443 22.45 -7.88 -5.80
C PHE A 443 23.31 -6.78 -5.21
N SER A 444 23.51 -6.81 -3.89
CA SER A 444 24.37 -5.84 -3.21
C SER A 444 25.79 -6.37 -3.02
N ARG A 445 26.79 -5.52 -3.20
CA ARG A 445 28.21 -5.83 -2.98
C ARG A 445 28.65 -5.39 -1.59
N GLN A 446 29.64 -6.04 -1.05
CA GLN A 446 30.26 -5.58 0.18
C GLN A 446 31.06 -4.31 -0.10
N GLY A 447 30.70 -3.19 0.55
CA GLY A 447 31.53 -1.98 0.51
C GLY A 447 32.95 -2.30 0.99
N ARG A 448 33.96 -1.71 0.37
CA ARG A 448 35.33 -1.73 0.92
C ARG A 448 35.25 -1.06 2.29
N THR A 449 35.48 -1.83 3.34
CA THR A 449 35.93 -1.23 4.60
C THR A 449 37.33 -0.64 4.33
N GLU A 450 37.43 0.68 4.34
CA GLU A 450 38.72 1.37 4.46
C GLU A 450 39.38 1.01 5.79
#